data_d55a9bfd7449da8130154ccbf5bf9a83
#
_entry.id   d55a9bfd7449da8130154ccbf5bf9a83
#
_cell.length_a   1.000
_cell.length_b   1.000
_cell.length_c   1.000
_cell.angle_alpha   90.00
_cell.angle_beta   90.00
_cell.angle_gamma   90.00
#
_symmetry.space_group_name_H-M   'P 1'
#
loop_
_entity.id
_entity.type
_entity.pdbx_description
1 polymer ?
#
loop_
_entity_poly.entity_id
_entity_poly.type
_entity_poly.pdbx_seq_one_letter_code
_entity_poly.pdbx_strand_id
1 'polypeptide(L)'
;MTTTPTGLHAPDAVVRFEVRDGHTALVTLDRPEARNAVNEAVAKALESIVDATEADPRIRAVVLASSHPDVFSAGADLKEIAAGRRAGLRTERGGFAGLVFARRDKPWIAAVDGKALAGGCELVLACDMVVASARASFGLPEVLRGLIAAAGGLYRLPRALPPNIALEMIATALPIDGERAHRFGFVNRLVESQHVLEEALALAAQIAGNAPVAVRESLRVARAALDLDEQSLRRCGVDGMAIAAASEDYLEGPRAFIEKRPPRWTGR
;
A
#
# COMPACT_ATOMS: atom_id res chain seq x y z
N MET A 1 25.56 19.44 -11.18
CA MET A 1 26.08 18.33 -10.37
C MET A 1 24.87 17.61 -9.77
N THR A 2 24.47 16.53 -10.39
CA THR A 2 23.30 15.73 -10.03
C THR A 2 23.72 14.78 -8.91
N THR A 3 23.34 15.09 -7.68
CA THR A 3 23.46 14.13 -6.57
C THR A 3 22.35 13.10 -6.73
N THR A 4 22.70 11.92 -7.19
CA THR A 4 21.87 10.71 -7.12
C THR A 4 21.58 10.43 -5.64
N PRO A 5 20.33 10.29 -5.19
CA PRO A 5 20.08 9.83 -3.84
C PRO A 5 20.52 8.38 -3.77
N THR A 6 21.47 8.13 -2.92
CA THR A 6 22.02 6.82 -2.62
C THR A 6 20.87 5.95 -2.09
N GLY A 7 20.48 4.92 -2.85
CA GLY A 7 19.51 3.94 -2.38
C GLY A 7 20.00 3.30 -1.08
N LEU A 8 19.07 3.05 -0.16
CA LEU A 8 19.29 2.19 1.02
C LEU A 8 19.49 0.74 0.57
N HIS A 9 20.57 0.49 -0.16
CA HIS A 9 21.00 -0.83 -0.59
C HIS A 9 22.12 -1.33 0.30
N ALA A 10 21.76 -1.94 1.44
CA ALA A 10 22.62 -2.93 2.03
C ALA A 10 22.37 -4.27 1.30
N PRO A 11 23.41 -5.06 0.96
CA PRO A 11 23.23 -6.34 0.25
C PRO A 11 22.36 -7.35 0.99
N ASP A 12 22.12 -7.16 2.29
CA ASP A 12 21.28 -8.00 3.16
C ASP A 12 20.00 -7.29 3.63
N ALA A 13 19.48 -6.30 2.86
CA ALA A 13 18.32 -5.55 3.26
C ALA A 13 17.04 -6.41 3.19
N VAL A 14 16.37 -6.60 4.32
CA VAL A 14 15.08 -7.35 4.42
C VAL A 14 13.91 -6.67 3.70
N VAL A 15 14.08 -5.40 3.32
CA VAL A 15 13.19 -4.62 2.46
C VAL A 15 14.06 -3.76 1.55
N ARG A 16 13.85 -3.88 0.24
CA ARG A 16 14.53 -3.05 -0.76
C ARG A 16 13.69 -1.83 -1.11
N PHE A 17 14.36 -0.71 -1.36
CA PHE A 17 13.75 0.54 -1.77
C PHE A 17 14.47 1.10 -3.00
N GLU A 18 13.74 1.43 -4.04
CA GLU A 18 14.26 2.08 -5.26
C GLU A 18 13.24 3.06 -5.83
N VAL A 19 13.73 4.11 -6.50
CA VAL A 19 12.88 5.08 -7.19
C VAL A 19 12.90 4.78 -8.69
N ARG A 20 11.72 4.59 -9.25
CA ARG A 20 11.48 4.35 -10.68
C ARG A 20 10.93 5.61 -11.33
N ASP A 21 11.37 5.92 -12.55
CA ASP A 21 10.87 7.03 -13.37
C ASP A 21 10.80 8.38 -12.65
N GLY A 22 11.63 8.55 -11.61
CA GLY A 22 11.74 9.76 -10.81
C GLY A 22 10.57 10.05 -9.86
N HIS A 23 9.44 9.35 -9.96
CA HIS A 23 8.22 9.65 -9.21
C HIS A 23 7.56 8.47 -8.51
N THR A 24 7.93 7.24 -8.85
CA THR A 24 7.38 6.03 -8.24
C THR A 24 8.42 5.38 -7.35
N ALA A 25 8.07 5.14 -6.08
CA ALA A 25 8.88 4.31 -5.19
C ALA A 25 8.47 2.85 -5.35
N LEU A 26 9.43 1.95 -5.57
CA LEU A 26 9.24 0.51 -5.47
C LEU A 26 9.84 0.03 -4.15
N VAL A 27 8.99 -0.55 -3.31
CA VAL A 27 9.32 -1.15 -2.01
C VAL A 27 9.13 -2.65 -2.13
N THR A 28 10.19 -3.42 -1.98
CA THR A 28 10.13 -4.87 -2.14
C THR A 28 10.46 -5.56 -0.82
N LEU A 29 9.51 -6.33 -0.29
CA LEU A 29 9.77 -7.26 0.80
C LEU A 29 10.78 -8.30 0.32
N ASP A 30 11.90 -8.42 1.00
CA ASP A 30 13.04 -9.22 0.54
C ASP A 30 13.62 -10.13 1.64
N ARG A 31 12.74 -11.00 2.12
CA ARG A 31 13.06 -12.03 3.11
C ARG A 31 12.47 -13.37 2.67
N PRO A 32 12.84 -13.85 1.43
CA PRO A 32 12.19 -14.99 0.79
C PRO A 32 12.35 -16.29 1.58
N GLU A 33 13.47 -16.51 2.26
CA GLU A 33 13.74 -17.69 3.12
C GLU A 33 12.75 -17.81 4.29
N ALA A 34 12.18 -16.69 4.72
CA ALA A 34 11.14 -16.62 5.74
C ALA A 34 9.75 -16.32 5.16
N ARG A 35 9.55 -16.45 3.83
CA ARG A 35 8.30 -16.13 3.14
C ARG A 35 7.83 -14.71 3.42
N ASN A 36 8.76 -13.76 3.47
CA ASN A 36 8.52 -12.36 3.81
C ASN A 36 7.73 -12.17 5.11
N ALA A 37 7.95 -13.06 6.10
CA ALA A 37 7.39 -12.88 7.43
C ALA A 37 7.99 -11.64 8.10
N VAL A 38 7.14 -10.89 8.79
CA VAL A 38 7.50 -9.65 9.48
C VAL A 38 8.21 -9.96 10.79
N ASN A 39 9.43 -9.49 10.91
CA ASN A 39 10.20 -9.39 12.16
C ASN A 39 10.52 -7.93 12.48
N GLU A 40 11.29 -7.68 13.51
CA GLU A 40 11.67 -6.32 13.93
C GLU A 40 12.41 -5.53 12.83
N ALA A 41 13.31 -6.21 12.08
CA ALA A 41 14.06 -5.57 11.01
C ALA A 41 13.13 -5.10 9.88
N VAL A 42 12.17 -5.93 9.47
CA VAL A 42 11.15 -5.56 8.46
C VAL A 42 10.30 -4.39 8.96
N ALA A 43 9.85 -4.43 10.22
CA ALA A 43 9.00 -3.37 10.77
C ALA A 43 9.72 -2.01 10.80
N LYS A 44 10.98 -1.98 11.26
CA LYS A 44 11.79 -0.76 11.27
C LYS A 44 12.13 -0.25 9.86
N ALA A 45 12.46 -1.17 8.95
CA ALA A 45 12.79 -0.80 7.57
C ALA A 45 11.58 -0.19 6.84
N LEU A 46 10.40 -0.80 6.95
CA LEU A 46 9.19 -0.27 6.32
C LEU A 46 8.79 1.09 6.91
N GLU A 47 8.86 1.29 8.23
CA GLU A 47 8.57 2.60 8.83
C GLU A 47 9.54 3.68 8.30
N SER A 48 10.83 3.38 8.24
CA SER A 48 11.84 4.31 7.68
C SER A 48 11.57 4.63 6.21
N ILE A 49 11.12 3.64 5.43
CA ILE A 49 10.76 3.82 4.02
C ILE A 49 9.50 4.67 3.89
N VAL A 50 8.49 4.47 4.75
CA VAL A 50 7.30 5.34 4.78
C VAL A 50 7.72 6.78 5.03
N ASP A 51 8.54 7.04 6.05
CA ASP A 51 9.03 8.38 6.35
C ASP A 51 9.78 8.99 5.15
N ALA A 52 10.68 8.23 4.54
CA ALA A 52 11.45 8.69 3.38
C ALA A 52 10.56 8.98 2.16
N THR A 53 9.58 8.11 1.88
CA THR A 53 8.65 8.33 0.77
C THR A 53 7.75 9.52 0.99
N GLU A 54 7.24 9.73 2.21
CA GLU A 54 6.39 10.89 2.52
C GLU A 54 7.18 12.21 2.51
N ALA A 55 8.44 12.20 2.97
CA ALA A 55 9.29 13.39 2.99
C ALA A 55 9.80 13.84 1.61
N ASP A 56 9.96 12.92 0.64
CA ASP A 56 10.48 13.27 -0.69
C ASP A 56 9.36 13.76 -1.64
N PRO A 57 9.29 15.08 -1.97
CA PRO A 57 8.23 15.62 -2.83
C PRO A 57 8.26 15.07 -4.27
N ARG A 58 9.37 14.44 -4.69
CA ARG A 58 9.47 13.83 -6.01
C ARG A 58 8.67 12.54 -6.09
N ILE A 59 8.56 11.78 -4.97
CA ILE A 59 7.78 10.55 -4.91
C ILE A 59 6.29 10.90 -4.86
N ARG A 60 5.51 10.36 -5.80
CA ARG A 60 4.08 10.63 -5.98
C ARG A 60 3.20 9.39 -5.78
N ALA A 61 3.77 8.20 -5.93
CA ALA A 61 3.10 6.91 -5.68
C ALA A 61 4.11 5.87 -5.21
N VAL A 62 3.64 4.85 -4.51
CA VAL A 62 4.46 3.76 -3.97
C VAL A 62 3.88 2.41 -4.38
N VAL A 63 4.73 1.50 -4.86
CA VAL A 63 4.38 0.10 -5.11
C VAL A 63 5.02 -0.77 -4.04
N LEU A 64 4.24 -1.58 -3.35
CA LEU A 64 4.70 -2.60 -2.42
C LEU A 64 4.64 -3.97 -3.09
N ALA A 65 5.80 -4.61 -3.24
CA ALA A 65 5.99 -5.88 -3.93
C ALA A 65 6.72 -6.91 -3.06
N SER A 66 6.86 -8.11 -3.58
CA SER A 66 7.54 -9.24 -2.95
C SER A 66 8.66 -9.75 -3.87
N SER A 67 9.80 -10.15 -3.28
CA SER A 67 10.86 -10.89 -3.99
C SER A 67 10.59 -12.40 -4.06
N HIS A 68 9.68 -12.92 -3.22
CA HIS A 68 9.38 -14.36 -3.19
C HIS A 68 8.39 -14.72 -4.30
N PRO A 69 8.66 -15.78 -5.10
CA PRO A 69 7.86 -16.11 -6.28
C PRO A 69 6.43 -16.56 -5.97
N ASP A 70 6.18 -17.14 -4.79
CA ASP A 70 4.88 -17.75 -4.45
C ASP A 70 4.20 -17.13 -3.23
N VAL A 71 4.87 -16.21 -2.54
CA VAL A 71 4.35 -15.63 -1.30
C VAL A 71 4.60 -14.12 -1.30
N PHE A 72 3.54 -13.35 -1.21
CA PHE A 72 3.68 -11.91 -0.95
C PHE A 72 4.23 -11.69 0.46
N SER A 73 3.50 -12.15 1.47
CA SER A 73 3.96 -12.21 2.86
C SER A 73 3.12 -13.21 3.67
N ALA A 74 3.78 -13.99 4.52
CA ALA A 74 3.13 -14.91 5.47
C ALA A 74 2.65 -14.21 6.75
N GLY A 75 2.82 -12.89 6.88
CA GLY A 75 2.44 -12.12 8.06
C GLY A 75 3.48 -12.13 9.16
N ALA A 76 3.05 -12.20 10.42
CA ALA A 76 3.94 -12.17 11.58
C ALA A 76 4.92 -13.35 11.60
N ASP A 77 6.17 -13.10 11.93
CA ASP A 77 7.16 -14.16 12.14
C ASP A 77 6.83 -14.91 13.46
N LEU A 78 6.29 -16.12 13.29
CA LEU A 78 5.88 -16.95 14.44
C LEU A 78 7.05 -17.36 15.33
N LYS A 79 8.29 -17.39 14.81
CA LYS A 79 9.50 -17.65 15.62
C LYS A 79 9.73 -16.49 16.59
N GLU A 80 9.51 -15.24 16.14
CA GLU A 80 9.59 -14.06 17.01
C GLU A 80 8.54 -14.10 18.10
N ILE A 81 7.30 -14.47 17.77
CA ILE A 81 6.21 -14.61 18.74
C ILE A 81 6.54 -15.70 19.77
N ALA A 82 6.97 -16.88 19.33
CA ALA A 82 7.33 -17.99 20.21
C ALA A 82 8.53 -17.67 21.12
N ALA A 83 9.42 -16.81 20.66
CA ALA A 83 10.56 -16.32 21.44
C ALA A 83 10.22 -15.12 22.36
N GLY A 84 8.96 -14.73 22.48
CA GLY A 84 8.53 -13.60 23.32
C GLY A 84 8.81 -12.20 22.74
N ARG A 85 9.32 -12.10 21.52
CA ARG A 85 9.69 -10.84 20.87
C ARG A 85 8.57 -10.23 20.00
N ARG A 86 7.30 -10.51 20.33
CA ARG A 86 6.12 -9.99 19.61
C ARG A 86 6.12 -8.47 19.47
N ALA A 87 6.67 -7.74 20.44
CA ALA A 87 6.71 -6.28 20.41
C ALA A 87 7.46 -5.73 19.18
N GLY A 88 8.54 -6.40 18.75
CA GLY A 88 9.33 -6.00 17.58
C GLY A 88 8.60 -6.11 16.24
N LEU A 89 7.46 -6.81 16.16
CA LEU A 89 6.69 -6.92 14.91
C LEU A 89 5.94 -5.63 14.56
N ARG A 90 5.98 -4.64 15.42
CA ARG A 90 5.27 -3.37 15.29
C ARG A 90 6.12 -2.20 15.74
N THR A 91 5.83 -1.05 15.18
CA THR A 91 6.36 0.23 15.63
C THR A 91 5.27 1.03 16.32
N GLU A 92 5.65 2.08 17.05
CA GLU A 92 4.70 2.95 17.74
C GLU A 92 3.80 3.71 16.76
N ARG A 93 4.39 4.28 15.70
CA ARG A 93 3.68 5.10 14.71
C ARG A 93 3.01 4.29 13.60
N GLY A 94 3.73 3.32 13.04
CA GLY A 94 3.27 2.54 11.89
C GLY A 94 2.47 1.29 12.24
N GLY A 95 2.41 0.89 13.51
CA GLY A 95 1.76 -0.35 13.93
C GLY A 95 2.46 -1.59 13.40
N PHE A 96 1.72 -2.65 13.07
CA PHE A 96 2.28 -3.88 12.50
C PHE A 96 3.08 -3.58 11.23
N ALA A 97 4.26 -4.20 11.14
CA ALA A 97 5.22 -3.99 10.06
C ALA A 97 5.68 -2.53 9.87
N GLY A 98 5.40 -1.61 10.82
CA GLY A 98 5.70 -0.20 10.65
C GLY A 98 4.88 0.50 9.56
N LEU A 99 3.84 -0.13 9.03
CA LEU A 99 3.11 0.32 7.85
C LEU A 99 1.59 0.43 8.05
N VAL A 100 0.95 -0.55 8.71
CA VAL A 100 -0.51 -0.70 8.63
C VAL A 100 -1.30 0.44 9.25
N PHE A 101 -0.72 1.20 10.17
CA PHE A 101 -1.31 2.37 10.81
C PHE A 101 -0.51 3.65 10.53
N ALA A 102 0.52 3.56 9.70
CA ALA A 102 1.30 4.73 9.32
C ALA A 102 0.43 5.77 8.60
N ARG A 103 0.56 7.03 9.00
CA ARG A 103 -0.05 8.13 8.27
C ARG A 103 0.68 8.30 6.92
N ARG A 104 -0.09 8.23 5.85
CA ARG A 104 0.43 8.32 4.48
C ARG A 104 -0.50 9.18 3.65
N ASP A 105 0.05 10.19 3.01
CA ASP A 105 -0.68 11.08 2.11
C ASP A 105 -0.59 10.57 0.65
N LYS A 106 0.50 9.87 0.32
CA LYS A 106 0.72 9.30 -1.01
C LYS A 106 -0.01 7.97 -1.20
N PRO A 107 -0.45 7.64 -2.43
CA PRO A 107 -1.09 6.36 -2.73
C PRO A 107 -0.08 5.20 -2.72
N TRP A 108 -0.50 4.08 -2.13
CA TRP A 108 0.23 2.82 -2.09
C TRP A 108 -0.53 1.74 -2.86
N ILE A 109 0.18 1.03 -3.73
CA ILE A 109 -0.35 -0.05 -4.58
C ILE A 109 0.33 -1.35 -4.17
N ALA A 110 -0.42 -2.39 -3.83
CA ALA A 110 0.13 -3.72 -3.60
C ALA A 110 0.21 -4.50 -4.92
N ALA A 111 1.40 -5.04 -5.24
CA ALA A 111 1.64 -5.93 -6.37
C ALA A 111 1.73 -7.37 -5.85
N VAL A 112 0.68 -8.16 -6.05
CA VAL A 112 0.50 -9.46 -5.38
C VAL A 112 0.40 -10.60 -6.40
N ASP A 113 1.46 -11.41 -6.50
CA ASP A 113 1.48 -12.60 -7.38
C ASP A 113 1.46 -13.93 -6.61
N GLY A 114 1.31 -13.90 -5.31
CA GLY A 114 1.34 -15.09 -4.47
C GLY A 114 0.47 -14.94 -3.22
N LYS A 115 0.76 -15.71 -2.19
CA LYS A 115 -0.03 -15.76 -0.97
C LYS A 115 0.21 -14.52 -0.10
N ALA A 116 -0.84 -13.76 0.19
CA ALA A 116 -0.90 -12.70 1.18
C ALA A 116 -1.78 -13.17 2.33
N LEU A 117 -1.18 -13.72 3.39
CA LEU A 117 -1.91 -14.36 4.49
C LEU A 117 -1.64 -13.70 5.82
N ALA A 118 -2.60 -13.73 6.71
CA ALA A 118 -2.52 -13.13 8.04
C ALA A 118 -2.10 -11.64 7.95
N GLY A 119 -1.09 -11.24 8.71
CA GLY A 119 -0.50 -9.91 8.61
C GLY A 119 -0.06 -9.51 7.20
N GLY A 120 0.25 -10.48 6.31
CA GLY A 120 0.52 -10.21 4.90
C GLY A 120 -0.72 -9.72 4.14
N CYS A 121 -1.89 -10.27 4.43
CA CYS A 121 -3.17 -9.76 3.93
C CYS A 121 -3.48 -8.38 4.53
N GLU A 122 -3.15 -8.16 5.81
CA GLU A 122 -3.32 -6.86 6.47
C GLU A 122 -2.42 -5.76 5.86
N LEU A 123 -1.21 -6.12 5.37
CA LEU A 123 -0.36 -5.21 4.58
C LEU A 123 -1.04 -4.81 3.27
N VAL A 124 -1.63 -5.78 2.55
CA VAL A 124 -2.37 -5.49 1.31
C VAL A 124 -3.60 -4.62 1.59
N LEU A 125 -4.37 -4.95 2.63
CA LEU A 125 -5.53 -4.16 3.08
C LEU A 125 -5.16 -2.75 3.57
N ALA A 126 -3.91 -2.51 3.90
CA ALA A 126 -3.41 -1.18 4.23
C ALA A 126 -3.02 -0.37 2.99
N CYS A 127 -2.84 -0.99 1.82
CA CYS A 127 -2.65 -0.28 0.55
C CYS A 127 -3.99 0.25 0.00
N ASP A 128 -3.91 1.24 -0.88
CA ASP A 128 -5.11 1.87 -1.46
C ASP A 128 -5.65 1.09 -2.66
N MET A 129 -4.76 0.40 -3.36
CA MET A 129 -5.07 -0.34 -4.59
C MET A 129 -4.29 -1.65 -4.64
N VAL A 130 -4.81 -2.63 -5.39
CA VAL A 130 -4.21 -3.96 -5.54
C VAL A 130 -4.15 -4.33 -7.02
N VAL A 131 -2.97 -4.71 -7.49
CA VAL A 131 -2.76 -5.40 -8.76
C VAL A 131 -2.34 -6.83 -8.44
N ALA A 132 -3.02 -7.81 -9.01
CA ALA A 132 -2.76 -9.21 -8.67
C ALA A 132 -2.85 -10.13 -9.88
N SER A 133 -2.36 -11.36 -9.72
CA SER A 133 -2.62 -12.47 -10.64
C SER A 133 -3.70 -13.41 -10.11
N ALA A 134 -4.16 -14.34 -10.96
CA ALA A 134 -5.05 -15.43 -10.55
C ALA A 134 -4.41 -16.32 -9.45
N ARG A 135 -3.07 -16.42 -9.40
CA ARG A 135 -2.31 -17.15 -8.36
C ARG A 135 -2.34 -16.49 -6.99
N ALA A 136 -2.67 -15.22 -6.93
CA ALA A 136 -2.75 -14.51 -5.66
C ALA A 136 -3.79 -15.15 -4.74
N SER A 137 -3.52 -15.12 -3.44
CA SER A 137 -4.44 -15.66 -2.43
C SER A 137 -4.43 -14.76 -1.22
N PHE A 138 -5.63 -14.37 -0.77
CA PHE A 138 -5.83 -13.42 0.33
C PHE A 138 -6.62 -14.09 1.46
N GLY A 139 -6.14 -14.00 2.69
CA GLY A 139 -6.82 -14.63 3.81
C GLY A 139 -6.33 -14.20 5.19
N LEU A 140 -7.18 -14.38 6.19
CA LEU A 140 -6.93 -14.08 7.60
C LEU A 140 -7.06 -15.37 8.46
N PRO A 141 -6.04 -16.26 8.43
CA PRO A 141 -6.12 -17.58 9.05
C PRO A 141 -5.78 -17.57 10.56
N GLU A 142 -5.78 -16.41 11.21
CA GLU A 142 -5.39 -16.25 12.62
C GLU A 142 -6.19 -17.13 13.57
N VAL A 143 -7.48 -17.33 13.31
CA VAL A 143 -8.38 -18.14 14.17
C VAL A 143 -7.94 -19.59 14.28
N LEU A 144 -7.24 -20.16 13.28
CA LEU A 144 -6.65 -21.51 13.36
C LEU A 144 -5.58 -21.63 14.43
N ARG A 145 -5.13 -20.53 15.01
CA ARG A 145 -4.06 -20.47 16.01
C ARG A 145 -4.48 -19.75 17.30
N GLY A 146 -5.79 -19.57 17.50
CA GLY A 146 -6.33 -18.85 18.64
C GLY A 146 -5.95 -17.36 18.66
N LEU A 147 -5.66 -16.78 17.50
CA LEU A 147 -5.30 -15.38 17.33
C LEU A 147 -6.40 -14.64 16.55
N ILE A 148 -6.28 -13.31 16.49
CA ILE A 148 -7.14 -12.45 15.66
C ILE A 148 -6.29 -11.55 14.77
N ALA A 149 -6.81 -11.18 13.61
CA ALA A 149 -6.19 -10.27 12.65
C ALA A 149 -6.28 -8.80 13.13
N ALA A 150 -5.52 -8.47 14.17
CA ALA A 150 -5.63 -7.20 14.90
C ALA A 150 -4.87 -6.03 14.24
N ALA A 151 -4.18 -6.27 13.13
CA ALA A 151 -3.48 -5.21 12.41
C ALA A 151 -4.35 -4.56 11.31
N GLY A 152 -5.66 -4.58 11.52
CA GLY A 152 -6.64 -3.92 10.65
C GLY A 152 -7.48 -4.87 9.80
N GLY A 153 -7.15 -6.14 9.75
CA GLY A 153 -7.85 -7.14 8.93
C GLY A 153 -9.33 -7.22 9.24
N LEU A 154 -9.69 -7.24 10.53
CA LEU A 154 -11.07 -7.44 10.98
C LEU A 154 -12.05 -6.32 10.59
N TYR A 155 -11.57 -5.12 10.32
CA TYR A 155 -12.44 -4.00 9.94
C TYR A 155 -12.18 -3.48 8.52
N ARG A 156 -10.96 -3.70 7.95
CA ARG A 156 -10.68 -3.33 6.56
C ARG A 156 -11.23 -4.36 5.57
N LEU A 157 -11.16 -5.65 5.91
CA LEU A 157 -11.66 -6.69 5.01
C LEU A 157 -13.16 -6.53 4.72
N PRO A 158 -14.09 -6.35 5.72
CA PRO A 158 -15.51 -6.13 5.43
C PRO A 158 -15.84 -4.77 4.81
N ARG A 159 -14.88 -3.85 4.71
CA ARG A 159 -15.00 -2.60 3.93
C ARG A 159 -14.56 -2.79 2.48
N ALA A 160 -13.66 -3.76 2.22
CA ALA A 160 -13.10 -4.05 0.90
C ALA A 160 -13.86 -5.14 0.14
N LEU A 161 -14.60 -5.99 0.86
CA LEU A 161 -15.38 -7.10 0.30
C LEU A 161 -16.83 -7.05 0.78
N PRO A 162 -17.79 -7.69 0.09
CA PRO A 162 -19.11 -7.92 0.64
C PRO A 162 -19.01 -8.50 2.07
N PRO A 163 -19.71 -7.94 3.07
CA PRO A 163 -19.52 -8.29 4.47
C PRO A 163 -19.65 -9.79 4.78
N ASN A 164 -20.57 -10.49 4.13
CA ASN A 164 -20.75 -11.92 4.31
C ASN A 164 -19.53 -12.74 3.84
N ILE A 165 -18.87 -12.31 2.76
CA ILE A 165 -17.64 -12.95 2.27
C ILE A 165 -16.48 -12.69 3.23
N ALA A 166 -16.34 -11.46 3.73
CA ALA A 166 -15.33 -11.14 4.73
C ALA A 166 -15.52 -11.96 6.02
N LEU A 167 -16.76 -12.10 6.50
CA LEU A 167 -17.08 -12.90 7.68
C LEU A 167 -16.80 -14.39 7.46
N GLU A 168 -17.12 -14.94 6.28
CA GLU A 168 -16.77 -16.31 5.90
C GLU A 168 -15.24 -16.51 5.98
N MET A 169 -14.46 -15.65 5.32
CA MET A 169 -12.99 -15.73 5.33
C MET A 169 -12.41 -15.66 6.74
N ILE A 170 -12.91 -14.77 7.58
CA ILE A 170 -12.44 -14.60 8.96
C ILE A 170 -12.79 -15.82 9.81
N ALA A 171 -14.03 -16.30 9.73
CA ALA A 171 -14.52 -17.37 10.59
C ALA A 171 -14.01 -18.77 10.19
N THR A 172 -13.87 -19.02 8.89
CA THR A 172 -13.39 -20.30 8.36
C THR A 172 -11.88 -20.37 8.19
N ALA A 173 -11.20 -19.21 8.20
CA ALA A 173 -9.79 -19.08 7.83
C ALA A 173 -9.48 -19.49 6.37
N LEU A 174 -10.48 -19.69 5.54
CA LEU A 174 -10.29 -20.04 4.12
C LEU A 174 -9.97 -18.79 3.32
N PRO A 175 -8.89 -18.80 2.54
CA PRO A 175 -8.54 -17.67 1.68
C PRO A 175 -9.42 -17.65 0.42
N ILE A 176 -9.48 -16.48 -0.22
CA ILE A 176 -9.97 -16.34 -1.61
C ILE A 176 -8.80 -16.16 -2.56
N ASP A 177 -8.96 -16.60 -3.80
CA ASP A 177 -8.00 -16.41 -4.89
C ASP A 177 -8.11 -15.01 -5.53
N GLY A 178 -7.15 -14.71 -6.43
CA GLY A 178 -7.10 -13.43 -7.13
C GLY A 178 -8.32 -13.15 -7.99
N GLU A 179 -8.90 -14.18 -8.64
CA GLU A 179 -10.09 -14.03 -9.48
C GLU A 179 -11.32 -13.68 -8.64
N ARG A 180 -11.54 -14.40 -7.54
CA ARG A 180 -12.65 -14.12 -6.62
C ARG A 180 -12.50 -12.74 -5.98
N ALA A 181 -11.27 -12.37 -5.59
CA ALA A 181 -10.95 -11.05 -5.05
C ALA A 181 -11.21 -9.93 -6.09
N HIS A 182 -10.85 -10.14 -7.35
CA HIS A 182 -11.14 -9.20 -8.44
C HIS A 182 -12.64 -9.08 -8.72
N ARG A 183 -13.35 -10.18 -8.75
CA ARG A 183 -14.82 -10.21 -8.95
C ARG A 183 -15.58 -9.40 -7.89
N PHE A 184 -15.06 -9.37 -6.67
CA PHE A 184 -15.65 -8.59 -5.57
C PHE A 184 -15.09 -7.16 -5.44
N GLY A 185 -14.19 -6.73 -6.33
CA GLY A 185 -13.65 -5.39 -6.37
C GLY A 185 -12.49 -5.10 -5.39
N PHE A 186 -11.98 -6.11 -4.70
CA PHE A 186 -10.81 -5.96 -3.84
C PHE A 186 -9.52 -5.82 -4.66
N VAL A 187 -9.38 -6.57 -5.74
CA VAL A 187 -8.29 -6.44 -6.72
C VAL A 187 -8.73 -5.50 -7.84
N ASN A 188 -8.02 -4.40 -8.04
CA ASN A 188 -8.31 -3.38 -9.07
C ASN A 188 -7.99 -3.89 -10.47
N ARG A 189 -6.83 -4.57 -10.63
CA ARG A 189 -6.38 -5.11 -11.91
C ARG A 189 -5.94 -6.55 -11.73
N LEU A 190 -6.52 -7.46 -12.51
CA LEU A 190 -6.12 -8.86 -12.57
C LEU A 190 -5.37 -9.09 -13.88
N VAL A 191 -4.13 -9.56 -13.79
CA VAL A 191 -3.24 -9.76 -14.94
C VAL A 191 -2.51 -11.10 -14.83
N GLU A 192 -1.81 -11.48 -15.89
CA GLU A 192 -0.93 -12.65 -15.85
C GLU A 192 0.22 -12.44 -14.86
N SER A 193 0.66 -13.53 -14.24
CA SER A 193 1.66 -13.56 -13.16
C SER A 193 2.91 -12.72 -13.46
N GLN A 194 3.47 -12.87 -14.66
CA GLN A 194 4.68 -12.17 -15.08
C GLN A 194 4.49 -10.65 -15.26
N HIS A 195 3.26 -10.16 -15.35
CA HIS A 195 2.94 -8.74 -15.58
C HIS A 195 2.49 -7.99 -14.33
N VAL A 196 2.36 -8.67 -13.16
CA VAL A 196 1.82 -8.05 -11.94
C VAL A 196 2.65 -6.83 -11.51
N LEU A 197 3.96 -6.94 -11.47
CA LEU A 197 4.83 -5.81 -11.08
C LEU A 197 4.80 -4.70 -12.11
N GLU A 198 4.87 -5.04 -13.39
CA GLU A 198 4.82 -4.09 -14.50
C GLU A 198 3.53 -3.27 -14.47
N GLU A 199 2.39 -3.95 -14.32
CA GLU A 199 1.08 -3.31 -14.27
C GLU A 199 0.87 -2.44 -13.02
N ALA A 200 1.43 -2.85 -11.87
CA ALA A 200 1.43 -2.02 -10.67
C ALA A 200 2.27 -0.75 -10.83
N LEU A 201 3.43 -0.86 -11.47
CA LEU A 201 4.27 0.29 -11.80
C LEU A 201 3.60 1.20 -12.84
N ALA A 202 2.93 0.63 -13.85
CA ALA A 202 2.16 1.40 -14.83
C ALA A 202 0.99 2.17 -14.17
N LEU A 203 0.28 1.55 -13.22
CA LEU A 203 -0.76 2.23 -12.44
C LEU A 203 -0.15 3.36 -11.60
N ALA A 204 0.98 3.13 -10.94
CA ALA A 204 1.68 4.14 -10.17
C ALA A 204 2.15 5.31 -11.04
N ALA A 205 2.69 5.03 -12.23
CA ALA A 205 3.10 6.05 -13.20
C ALA A 205 1.91 6.88 -13.71
N GLN A 206 0.77 6.23 -13.96
CA GLN A 206 -0.49 6.92 -14.33
C GLN A 206 -0.93 7.90 -13.23
N ILE A 207 -0.86 7.50 -11.96
CA ILE A 207 -1.18 8.35 -10.81
C ILE A 207 -0.16 9.48 -10.69
N ALA A 208 1.13 9.16 -10.81
CA ALA A 208 2.22 10.13 -10.71
C ALA A 208 2.20 11.18 -11.84
N GLY A 209 1.55 10.89 -12.97
CA GLY A 209 1.29 11.82 -14.06
C GLY A 209 0.22 12.87 -13.77
N ASN A 210 -0.51 12.78 -12.65
CA ASN A 210 -1.53 13.75 -12.25
C ASN A 210 -0.96 14.77 -11.25
N ALA A 211 -1.69 15.88 -11.04
CA ALA A 211 -1.33 16.93 -10.09
C ALA A 211 -1.19 16.37 -8.66
N PRO A 212 0.03 16.35 -8.06
CA PRO A 212 0.26 15.59 -6.82
C PRO A 212 -0.55 16.09 -5.63
N VAL A 213 -0.72 17.40 -5.50
CA VAL A 213 -1.52 18.00 -4.41
C VAL A 213 -2.98 17.58 -4.54
N ALA A 214 -3.54 17.67 -5.75
CA ALA A 214 -4.93 17.29 -6.01
C ALA A 214 -5.17 15.79 -5.75
N VAL A 215 -4.23 14.91 -6.15
CA VAL A 215 -4.31 13.46 -5.86
C VAL A 215 -4.33 13.21 -4.36
N ARG A 216 -3.41 13.79 -3.59
CA ARG A 216 -3.32 13.59 -2.13
C ARG A 216 -4.59 14.05 -1.42
N GLU A 217 -5.07 15.26 -1.74
CA GLU A 217 -6.27 15.81 -1.10
C GLU A 217 -7.53 15.03 -1.46
N SER A 218 -7.67 14.59 -2.73
CA SER A 218 -8.77 13.74 -3.15
C SER A 218 -8.77 12.40 -2.42
N LEU A 219 -7.62 11.74 -2.31
CA LEU A 219 -7.49 10.48 -1.59
C LEU A 219 -7.70 10.65 -0.08
N ARG A 220 -7.26 11.75 0.51
CA ARG A 220 -7.50 12.05 1.93
C ARG A 220 -8.98 12.07 2.26
N VAL A 221 -9.78 12.74 1.44
CA VAL A 221 -11.25 12.80 1.64
C VAL A 221 -11.88 11.43 1.35
N ALA A 222 -11.50 10.78 0.25
CA ALA A 222 -12.04 9.48 -0.13
C ALA A 222 -11.76 8.39 0.92
N ARG A 223 -10.56 8.36 1.50
CA ARG A 223 -10.20 7.41 2.58
C ARG A 223 -11.06 7.61 3.83
N ALA A 224 -11.45 8.84 4.12
CA ALA A 224 -12.29 9.17 5.27
C ALA A 224 -13.78 8.84 5.07
N ALA A 225 -14.21 8.50 3.84
CA ALA A 225 -15.63 8.36 3.49
C ALA A 225 -16.38 7.28 4.27
N LEU A 226 -15.68 6.27 4.78
CA LEU A 226 -16.29 5.20 5.60
C LEU A 226 -16.23 5.46 7.12
N ASP A 227 -15.60 6.56 7.54
CA ASP A 227 -15.38 6.87 8.96
C ASP A 227 -16.09 8.14 9.41
N LEU A 228 -16.43 9.06 8.49
CA LEU A 228 -17.00 10.36 8.79
C LEU A 228 -18.40 10.52 8.19
N ASP A 229 -19.21 11.37 8.83
CA ASP A 229 -20.50 11.81 8.31
C ASP A 229 -20.33 12.75 7.10
N GLU A 230 -21.41 12.88 6.28
CA GLU A 230 -21.39 13.68 5.06
C GLU A 230 -21.03 15.15 5.31
N GLN A 231 -21.49 15.74 6.42
CA GLN A 231 -21.19 17.14 6.74
C GLN A 231 -19.71 17.36 7.03
N SER A 232 -19.08 16.40 7.75
CA SER A 232 -17.63 16.40 8.00
C SER A 232 -16.83 16.17 6.70
N LEU A 233 -17.29 15.24 5.84
CA LEU A 233 -16.66 15.01 4.53
C LEU A 233 -16.75 16.23 3.62
N ARG A 234 -17.88 16.95 3.61
CA ARG A 234 -18.01 18.22 2.87
C ARG A 234 -17.00 19.27 3.34
N ARG A 235 -16.81 19.41 4.66
CA ARG A 235 -15.75 20.29 5.22
C ARG A 235 -14.37 19.86 4.75
N CYS A 236 -14.05 18.56 4.88
CA CYS A 236 -12.79 18.02 4.39
C CYS A 236 -12.58 18.28 2.88
N GLY A 237 -13.64 18.19 2.08
CA GLY A 237 -13.59 18.49 0.65
C GLY A 237 -13.31 19.97 0.36
N VAL A 238 -13.97 20.89 1.10
CA VAL A 238 -13.70 22.34 0.99
C VAL A 238 -12.26 22.66 1.36
N ASP A 239 -11.78 22.12 2.47
CA ASP A 239 -10.40 22.31 2.92
C ASP A 239 -9.39 21.76 1.89
N GLY A 240 -9.63 20.55 1.36
CA GLY A 240 -8.80 19.96 0.32
C GLY A 240 -8.78 20.78 -0.96
N MET A 241 -9.94 21.32 -1.37
CA MET A 241 -10.02 22.22 -2.53
C MET A 241 -9.23 23.51 -2.29
N ALA A 242 -9.31 24.09 -1.09
CA ALA A 242 -8.52 25.27 -0.74
C ALA A 242 -7.01 25.01 -0.79
N ILE A 243 -6.55 23.86 -0.29
CA ILE A 243 -5.15 23.43 -0.38
C ILE A 243 -4.72 23.26 -1.84
N ALA A 244 -5.52 22.58 -2.66
CA ALA A 244 -5.23 22.39 -4.07
C ALA A 244 -5.21 23.73 -4.82
N ALA A 245 -6.13 24.65 -4.54
CA ALA A 245 -6.20 25.97 -5.16
C ALA A 245 -5.02 26.88 -4.80
N ALA A 246 -4.37 26.64 -3.67
CA ALA A 246 -3.17 27.36 -3.26
C ALA A 246 -1.88 26.85 -3.94
N SER A 247 -1.95 25.70 -4.65
CA SER A 247 -0.79 25.13 -5.33
C SER A 247 -0.52 25.80 -6.70
N GLU A 248 0.74 25.78 -7.13
CA GLU A 248 1.12 26.21 -8.50
C GLU A 248 0.40 25.38 -9.57
N ASP A 249 0.15 24.10 -9.29
CA ASP A 249 -0.48 23.14 -10.20
C ASP A 249 -1.94 23.47 -10.50
N TYR A 250 -2.61 24.23 -9.63
CA TYR A 250 -4.02 24.65 -9.84
C TYR A 250 -4.21 25.48 -11.12
N LEU A 251 -3.28 26.36 -11.42
CA LEU A 251 -3.32 27.17 -12.62
C LEU A 251 -2.73 26.45 -13.85
N GLU A 252 -1.78 25.55 -13.61
CA GLU A 252 -1.13 24.78 -14.69
C GLU A 252 -2.12 23.85 -15.41
N GLY A 253 -3.02 23.18 -14.67
CA GLY A 253 -3.98 22.25 -15.25
C GLY A 253 -4.85 22.89 -16.33
N PRO A 254 -5.65 23.92 -16.03
CA PRO A 254 -6.47 24.65 -17.02
C PRO A 254 -5.66 25.25 -18.15
N ARG A 255 -4.47 25.80 -17.85
CA ARG A 255 -3.59 26.40 -18.85
C ARG A 255 -3.10 25.36 -19.86
N ALA A 256 -2.57 24.23 -19.40
CA ALA A 256 -2.10 23.14 -20.24
C ALA A 256 -3.23 22.60 -21.14
N PHE A 257 -4.45 22.49 -20.59
CA PHE A 257 -5.63 22.06 -21.32
C PHE A 257 -5.99 23.02 -22.46
N ILE A 258 -6.01 24.35 -22.20
CA ILE A 258 -6.29 25.39 -23.22
C ILE A 258 -5.19 25.39 -24.29
N GLU A 259 -3.93 25.25 -23.88
CA GLU A 259 -2.76 25.24 -24.77
C GLU A 259 -2.58 23.90 -25.51
N LYS A 260 -3.41 22.88 -25.21
CA LYS A 260 -3.35 21.51 -25.78
C LYS A 260 -1.96 20.86 -25.65
N ARG A 261 -1.32 21.04 -24.52
CA ARG A 261 -0.03 20.42 -24.17
C ARG A 261 -0.15 19.58 -22.91
N PRO A 262 0.79 18.66 -22.69
CA PRO A 262 0.91 17.98 -21.40
C PRO A 262 1.18 18.98 -20.26
N PRO A 263 0.55 18.81 -19.09
CA PRO A 263 0.81 19.63 -17.91
C PRO A 263 2.21 19.34 -17.33
N ARG A 264 2.74 20.33 -16.61
CA ARG A 264 4.04 20.23 -15.90
C ARG A 264 3.80 20.42 -14.41
N TRP A 265 3.51 19.33 -13.75
CA TRP A 265 3.21 19.36 -12.33
C TRP A 265 4.45 19.58 -11.47
N THR A 266 4.38 20.54 -10.55
CA THR A 266 5.44 20.86 -9.59
C THR A 266 5.21 20.20 -8.23
N GLY A 267 3.97 19.94 -7.86
CA GLY A 267 3.56 19.41 -6.56
C GLY A 267 3.65 20.44 -5.42
N ARG A 268 3.72 21.73 -5.74
CA ARG A 268 3.89 22.85 -4.82
C ARG A 268 2.74 23.84 -4.93
#